data_2d4a6e8e34db9fb0b38841d8cd45b381
#
_entry.id   2d4a6e8e34db9fb0b38841d8cd45b381
#
_cell.length_a   1.000
_cell.length_b   1.000
_cell.length_c   1.000
_cell.angle_alpha   90.00
_cell.angle_beta   90.00
_cell.angle_gamma   90.00
#
_symmetry.space_group_name_H-M   'P 1'
#
loop_
_entity.id
_entity.type
_entity.pdbx_description
1 polymer ?
#
loop_
_entity_poly.entity_id
_entity_poly.type
_entity_poly.pdbx_seq_one_letter_code
_entity_poly.pdbx_strand_id
1 'polypeptide(L)'
;MKKYSKLLAVTLCASIALASTGCSATNKLKNAITNKKTTSDTKKESAESVKCLDYVTLGDYSTIKIKKSEIDKSTKEQLEKNIKSTGDYKKVKTGKVKKGDIVNIYYVGKINGKTFDGGSLTKKTNKAGYDLEIGSKSFIDGFEDGLIGKKIGSKCKVKVTFPKSYSQNQKIAGKKAVFSVTINFKEVYPKLTDKFVKKNLKDFGKNYENTAKGYTQYVRDTLLGEKAWKVFYDTCKIKDYPKSKMDTMKTQLKTSITYYLKSNGYTLENYLKSQNLSTKDFNKQLETTAKSDVGKQLVYGAVAEKENIKVTDKQYKDEVKTYLTNYNCKNEKELNSTFKDYYGVDAKSIIKDDILYKNVKNYLIKNVKEA
;
A
#
# COMPACT_ATOMS: atom_id res chain seq x y z
N MET A 1 5.14 -21.28 -10.49
CA MET A 1 4.89 -20.28 -9.45
C MET A 1 5.07 -18.83 -9.90
N LYS A 2 5.68 -18.51 -11.06
CA LYS A 2 5.88 -17.09 -11.54
C LYS A 2 4.68 -16.45 -12.25
N LYS A 3 3.59 -17.18 -12.55
CA LYS A 3 2.41 -16.65 -13.28
C LYS A 3 1.42 -15.87 -12.41
N TYR A 4 1.45 -16.05 -11.10
CA TYR A 4 0.46 -15.46 -10.18
C TYR A 4 0.84 -14.06 -9.65
N SER A 5 2.12 -13.67 -9.72
CA SER A 5 2.58 -12.42 -9.11
C SER A 5 2.12 -11.14 -9.82
N LYS A 6 1.79 -11.21 -11.12
CA LYS A 6 1.40 -10.01 -11.91
C LYS A 6 -0.10 -9.70 -11.81
N LEU A 7 -0.94 -10.72 -11.67
CA LEU A 7 -2.37 -10.50 -11.46
C LEU A 7 -2.66 -10.07 -10.01
N LEU A 8 -1.87 -10.56 -9.03
CA LEU A 8 -1.91 -10.03 -7.66
C LEU A 8 -1.72 -8.51 -7.61
N ALA A 9 -0.89 -7.94 -8.50
CA ALA A 9 -0.68 -6.50 -8.55
C ALA A 9 -1.93 -5.72 -9.02
N VAL A 10 -2.71 -6.28 -9.96
CA VAL A 10 -3.96 -5.64 -10.45
C VAL A 10 -5.11 -5.87 -9.46
N THR A 11 -5.19 -7.05 -8.84
CA THR A 11 -6.16 -7.35 -7.78
C THR A 11 -5.83 -6.62 -6.48
N LEU A 12 -4.55 -6.43 -6.17
CA LEU A 12 -4.10 -5.64 -5.02
C LEU A 12 -4.50 -4.17 -5.15
N CYS A 13 -4.51 -3.61 -6.37
CA CYS A 13 -4.99 -2.24 -6.61
C CYS A 13 -6.49 -2.08 -6.35
N ALA A 14 -7.30 -3.12 -6.53
CA ALA A 14 -8.74 -3.09 -6.25
C ALA A 14 -9.04 -3.27 -4.75
N SER A 15 -8.25 -4.10 -4.04
CA SER A 15 -8.39 -4.33 -2.60
C SER A 15 -7.77 -3.22 -1.72
N ILE A 16 -6.81 -2.45 -2.24
CA ILE A 16 -6.15 -1.33 -1.53
C ILE A 16 -7.09 -0.14 -1.33
N ALA A 17 -8.18 -0.04 -2.10
CA ALA A 17 -9.16 1.02 -1.91
C ALA A 17 -9.98 0.89 -0.62
N LEU A 18 -10.03 -0.31 -0.01
CA LEU A 18 -10.68 -0.56 1.28
C LEU A 18 -9.71 -0.51 2.49
N ALA A 19 -8.41 -0.43 2.23
CA ALA A 19 -7.41 -0.25 3.27
C ALA A 19 -6.87 1.18 3.23
N SER A 20 -7.46 2.07 4.00
CA SER A 20 -6.98 3.45 4.20
C SER A 20 -5.67 3.47 4.97
N THR A 21 -4.59 3.03 4.35
CA THR A 21 -3.25 3.21 4.91
C THR A 21 -2.26 3.62 3.82
N GLY A 22 -1.91 4.89 3.79
CA GLY A 22 -0.68 5.39 3.22
C GLY A 22 -0.77 6.05 1.84
N CYS A 23 -0.36 7.30 1.84
CA CYS A 23 -0.31 8.30 0.77
C CYS A 23 0.38 7.93 -0.57
N SER A 24 0.80 6.69 -0.78
CA SER A 24 1.64 6.35 -1.96
C SER A 24 0.86 5.91 -3.21
N ALA A 25 -0.33 5.31 -3.04
CA ALA A 25 -1.13 4.83 -4.18
C ALA A 25 -1.94 5.94 -4.87
N THR A 26 -2.30 7.00 -4.14
CA THR A 26 -3.15 8.10 -4.63
C THR A 26 -2.49 8.97 -5.70
N ASN A 27 -1.17 9.09 -5.73
CA ASN A 27 -0.48 9.95 -6.71
C ASN A 27 -0.51 9.40 -8.15
N LYS A 28 -0.64 8.09 -8.34
CA LYS A 28 -0.82 7.50 -9.69
C LYS A 28 -2.27 7.57 -10.17
N LEU A 29 -3.25 7.61 -9.26
CA LEU A 29 -4.67 7.78 -9.61
C LEU A 29 -4.99 9.22 -10.05
N LYS A 30 -4.32 10.22 -9.50
CA LYS A 30 -4.58 11.64 -9.82
C LYS A 30 -4.47 11.97 -11.30
N ASN A 31 -3.62 11.29 -12.05
CA ASN A 31 -3.40 11.55 -13.48
C ASN A 31 -4.42 10.85 -14.40
N ALA A 32 -5.22 9.91 -13.90
CA ALA A 32 -6.20 9.17 -14.70
C ALA A 32 -7.61 9.79 -14.72
N ILE A 33 -7.91 10.70 -13.79
CA ILE A 33 -9.27 11.21 -13.53
C ILE A 33 -9.69 12.38 -14.43
N THR A 34 -8.78 12.98 -15.20
CA THR A 34 -9.01 14.27 -15.88
C THR A 34 -9.79 14.21 -17.21
N ASN A 35 -10.23 13.06 -17.71
CA ASN A 35 -10.97 13.03 -18.97
C ASN A 35 -12.10 11.99 -19.07
N LYS A 36 -13.31 12.48 -19.19
CA LYS A 36 -14.51 12.04 -19.89
C LYS A 36 -15.74 11.59 -19.07
N LYS A 37 -16.83 12.33 -19.38
CA LYS A 37 -18.23 12.09 -19.04
C LYS A 37 -18.83 10.96 -19.88
N THR A 38 -19.49 9.99 -19.25
CA THR A 38 -20.56 9.21 -19.90
C THR A 38 -21.61 8.77 -18.85
N THR A 39 -22.86 8.99 -19.17
CA THR A 39 -24.07 8.67 -18.40
C THR A 39 -24.56 7.25 -18.70
N SER A 40 -24.96 6.50 -17.67
CA SER A 40 -25.95 5.43 -17.81
C SER A 40 -26.70 5.21 -16.49
N ASP A 41 -28.02 5.31 -16.58
CA ASP A 41 -28.97 5.02 -15.50
C ASP A 41 -29.13 3.51 -15.33
N THR A 42 -29.01 3.01 -14.11
CA THR A 42 -29.47 1.66 -13.75
C THR A 42 -30.25 1.70 -12.43
N LYS A 43 -31.40 1.00 -12.42
CA LYS A 43 -32.42 0.93 -11.38
C LYS A 43 -31.85 0.51 -10.01
N LYS A 44 -32.32 1.19 -8.96
CA LYS A 44 -32.18 0.82 -7.55
C LYS A 44 -32.95 -0.46 -7.24
N GLU A 45 -32.25 -1.52 -6.88
CA GLU A 45 -32.76 -2.58 -6.03
C GLU A 45 -32.37 -2.27 -4.58
N SER A 46 -33.34 -2.26 -3.68
CA SER A 46 -33.13 -2.13 -2.23
C SER A 46 -32.40 -3.38 -1.75
N ALA A 47 -31.12 -3.25 -1.39
CA ALA A 47 -30.38 -4.31 -0.73
C ALA A 47 -31.04 -4.58 0.64
N GLU A 48 -31.68 -5.73 0.82
CA GLU A 48 -32.01 -6.27 2.13
C GLU A 48 -30.76 -6.23 3.01
N SER A 49 -30.88 -5.71 4.23
CA SER A 49 -29.76 -5.62 5.16
C SER A 49 -29.37 -7.05 5.57
N VAL A 50 -28.26 -7.53 5.03
CA VAL A 50 -27.71 -8.84 5.40
C VAL A 50 -27.36 -8.83 6.88
N LYS A 51 -27.94 -9.75 7.66
CA LYS A 51 -27.61 -9.95 9.06
C LYS A 51 -26.31 -10.76 9.14
N CYS A 52 -25.20 -10.07 9.41
CA CYS A 52 -23.86 -10.66 9.34
C CYS A 52 -23.64 -11.80 10.36
N LEU A 53 -24.28 -11.73 11.52
CA LEU A 53 -24.21 -12.77 12.55
C LEU A 53 -24.71 -14.14 12.08
N ASP A 54 -25.61 -14.21 11.09
CA ASP A 54 -26.10 -15.47 10.55
C ASP A 54 -24.99 -16.22 9.76
N TYR A 55 -24.04 -15.48 9.21
CA TYR A 55 -22.99 -15.98 8.32
C TYR A 55 -21.63 -16.17 9.00
N VAL A 56 -21.47 -15.75 10.25
CA VAL A 56 -20.18 -15.77 10.97
C VAL A 56 -20.34 -16.35 12.36
N THR A 57 -19.39 -17.18 12.76
CA THR A 57 -19.12 -17.47 14.17
C THR A 57 -17.92 -16.60 14.58
N LEU A 58 -18.16 -15.62 15.45
CA LEU A 58 -17.11 -14.76 15.99
C LEU A 58 -16.23 -15.54 16.96
N GLY A 59 -14.92 -15.32 16.87
CA GLY A 59 -13.98 -15.74 17.90
C GLY A 59 -14.12 -14.90 19.18
N ASP A 60 -13.38 -15.26 20.21
CA ASP A 60 -13.30 -14.45 21.44
C ASP A 60 -12.43 -13.20 21.18
N TYR A 61 -13.00 -12.03 21.48
CA TYR A 61 -12.31 -10.73 21.45
C TYR A 61 -12.37 -9.98 22.77
N SER A 62 -12.78 -10.65 23.85
CA SER A 62 -12.78 -10.07 25.19
C SER A 62 -11.37 -9.78 25.71
N THR A 63 -10.39 -10.55 25.23
CA THR A 63 -8.97 -10.36 25.52
C THR A 63 -8.11 -10.73 24.31
N ILE A 64 -7.55 -9.70 23.64
CA ILE A 64 -6.64 -9.87 22.51
C ILE A 64 -5.21 -9.67 23.00
N LYS A 65 -4.40 -10.73 23.01
CA LYS A 65 -3.00 -10.66 23.47
C LYS A 65 -2.08 -10.23 22.31
N ILE A 66 -1.32 -9.16 22.51
CA ILE A 66 -0.34 -8.63 21.55
C ILE A 66 0.96 -8.32 22.29
N LYS A 67 2.10 -8.71 21.70
CA LYS A 67 3.40 -8.36 22.27
C LYS A 67 3.70 -6.87 22.10
N LYS A 68 3.87 -6.16 23.23
CA LYS A 68 4.18 -4.72 23.24
C LYS A 68 5.41 -4.40 22.41
N SER A 69 6.48 -5.21 22.54
CA SER A 69 7.74 -5.02 21.81
C SER A 69 7.58 -5.09 20.28
N GLU A 70 6.63 -5.90 19.79
CA GLU A 70 6.32 -6.01 18.36
C GLU A 70 5.66 -4.71 17.84
N ILE A 71 4.71 -4.16 18.60
CA ILE A 71 4.03 -2.91 18.23
C ILE A 71 5.00 -1.72 18.32
N ASP A 72 5.81 -1.64 19.36
CA ASP A 72 6.78 -0.54 19.54
C ASP A 72 7.81 -0.54 18.39
N LYS A 73 8.31 -1.73 18.00
CA LYS A 73 9.20 -1.90 16.85
C LYS A 73 8.53 -1.47 15.55
N SER A 74 7.33 -1.99 15.28
CA SER A 74 6.58 -1.65 14.06
C SER A 74 6.23 -0.16 13.99
N THR A 75 5.92 0.46 15.13
CA THR A 75 5.66 1.90 15.23
C THR A 75 6.89 2.70 14.82
N LYS A 76 8.07 2.35 15.37
CA LYS A 76 9.32 3.02 15.02
C LYS A 76 9.62 2.91 13.52
N GLU A 77 9.53 1.70 12.96
CA GLU A 77 9.76 1.45 11.53
C GLU A 77 8.77 2.24 10.65
N GLN A 78 7.50 2.31 11.04
CA GLN A 78 6.49 3.06 10.29
C GLN A 78 6.71 4.57 10.37
N LEU A 79 7.10 5.10 11.53
CA LEU A 79 7.45 6.51 11.68
C LEU A 79 8.65 6.89 10.79
N GLU A 80 9.69 6.07 10.75
CA GLU A 80 10.84 6.26 9.87
C GLU A 80 10.43 6.28 8.39
N LYS A 81 9.57 5.33 7.96
CA LYS A 81 9.02 5.30 6.59
C LYS A 81 8.21 6.55 6.27
N ASN A 82 7.36 6.98 7.20
CA ASN A 82 6.52 8.17 7.01
C ASN A 82 7.37 9.44 6.89
N ILE A 83 8.43 9.59 7.70
CA ILE A 83 9.38 10.70 7.59
C ILE A 83 10.08 10.67 6.23
N LYS A 84 10.59 9.51 5.80
CA LYS A 84 11.24 9.34 4.49
C LYS A 84 10.29 9.70 3.34
N SER A 85 9.02 9.31 3.42
CA SER A 85 8.02 9.55 2.37
C SER A 85 7.68 11.03 2.16
N THR A 86 7.97 11.91 3.13
CA THR A 86 7.76 13.36 2.95
C THR A 86 8.73 13.99 1.96
N GLY A 87 9.86 13.34 1.67
CA GLY A 87 10.93 13.90 0.84
C GLY A 87 11.69 15.07 1.47
N ASP A 88 11.41 15.39 2.74
CA ASP A 88 12.10 16.48 3.48
C ASP A 88 13.41 15.93 4.06
N TYR A 89 14.49 16.08 3.33
CA TYR A 89 15.83 15.65 3.76
C TYR A 89 16.92 16.67 3.37
N LYS A 90 18.05 16.58 4.07
CA LYS A 90 19.28 17.32 3.74
C LYS A 90 20.25 16.43 2.96
N LYS A 91 20.85 16.99 1.91
CA LYS A 91 21.93 16.33 1.15
C LYS A 91 23.26 16.57 1.85
N VAL A 92 23.83 15.52 2.42
CA VAL A 92 25.14 15.56 3.10
C VAL A 92 26.18 14.95 2.20
N LYS A 93 27.23 15.70 1.87
CA LYS A 93 28.31 15.33 0.94
C LYS A 93 29.59 14.85 1.64
N THR A 94 29.57 14.72 2.95
CA THR A 94 30.74 14.36 3.77
C THR A 94 30.43 13.14 4.64
N GLY A 95 31.51 12.51 5.16
CA GLY A 95 31.40 11.32 6.00
C GLY A 95 31.59 10.01 5.24
N LYS A 96 31.25 8.91 5.87
CA LYS A 96 31.35 7.55 5.31
C LYS A 96 29.96 6.91 5.24
N VAL A 97 29.76 6.10 4.23
CA VAL A 97 28.54 5.30 4.04
C VAL A 97 28.38 4.27 5.16
N LYS A 98 27.20 4.15 5.72
CA LYS A 98 26.83 3.17 6.75
C LYS A 98 25.62 2.34 6.28
N LYS A 99 25.44 1.18 6.86
CA LYS A 99 24.20 0.39 6.69
C LYS A 99 22.98 1.21 7.13
N GLY A 100 21.93 1.21 6.32
CA GLY A 100 20.71 2.00 6.52
C GLY A 100 20.79 3.43 5.98
N ASP A 101 21.95 3.94 5.54
CA ASP A 101 22.04 5.22 4.83
C ASP A 101 21.32 5.11 3.46
N ILE A 102 20.63 6.16 3.05
CA ILE A 102 20.17 6.33 1.67
C ILE A 102 21.20 7.23 0.98
N VAL A 103 21.89 6.67 -0.02
CA VAL A 103 22.92 7.37 -0.77
C VAL A 103 22.51 7.57 -2.23
N ASN A 104 22.73 8.76 -2.75
CA ASN A 104 22.52 9.03 -4.16
C ASN A 104 23.78 8.65 -4.94
N ILE A 105 23.63 7.81 -5.96
CA ILE A 105 24.77 7.26 -6.71
C ILE A 105 24.59 7.40 -8.22
N TYR A 106 25.73 7.44 -8.92
CA TYR A 106 25.89 7.02 -10.29
C TYR A 106 26.78 5.79 -10.34
N TYR A 107 26.58 4.93 -11.33
CA TYR A 107 27.42 3.74 -11.49
C TYR A 107 27.62 3.36 -12.95
N VAL A 108 28.77 2.72 -13.22
CA VAL A 108 29.10 2.12 -14.51
C VAL A 108 29.73 0.76 -14.25
N GLY A 109 28.99 -0.30 -14.59
CA GLY A 109 29.43 -1.68 -14.47
C GLY A 109 30.12 -2.17 -15.74
N LYS A 110 31.19 -2.94 -15.58
CA LYS A 110 31.94 -3.57 -16.65
C LYS A 110 32.19 -5.04 -16.34
N ILE A 111 32.05 -5.89 -17.35
CA ILE A 111 32.46 -7.29 -17.35
C ILE A 111 33.56 -7.42 -18.39
N ASN A 112 34.73 -7.92 -17.96
CA ASN A 112 35.94 -8.01 -18.83
C ASN A 112 36.23 -6.67 -19.55
N GLY A 113 36.10 -5.54 -18.84
CA GLY A 113 36.38 -4.21 -19.36
C GLY A 113 35.26 -3.58 -20.23
N LYS A 114 34.24 -4.33 -20.63
CA LYS A 114 33.13 -3.86 -21.49
C LYS A 114 31.87 -3.59 -20.66
N THR A 115 31.16 -2.53 -20.98
CA THR A 115 29.84 -2.24 -20.39
C THR A 115 28.78 -3.24 -20.88
N PHE A 116 27.69 -3.37 -20.15
CA PHE A 116 26.59 -4.27 -20.47
C PHE A 116 25.24 -3.58 -20.18
N ASP A 117 24.18 -4.05 -20.84
CA ASP A 117 22.84 -3.48 -20.70
C ASP A 117 22.32 -3.56 -19.28
N GLY A 118 21.74 -2.46 -18.79
CA GLY A 118 21.26 -2.32 -17.40
C GLY A 118 22.39 -2.12 -16.38
N GLY A 119 23.68 -2.21 -16.78
CA GLY A 119 24.83 -2.10 -15.88
C GLY A 119 25.25 -0.67 -15.56
N SER A 120 24.59 0.35 -16.08
CA SER A 120 25.06 1.73 -15.92
C SER A 120 23.92 2.73 -15.75
N LEU A 121 24.13 3.67 -14.82
CA LEU A 121 23.33 4.86 -14.65
C LEU A 121 24.27 6.04 -14.41
N THR A 122 24.25 7.01 -15.32
CA THR A 122 25.17 8.14 -15.33
C THR A 122 24.41 9.46 -15.29
N LYS A 123 25.08 10.55 -14.91
CA LYS A 123 24.47 11.88 -14.91
C LYS A 123 23.93 12.29 -16.29
N LYS A 124 24.50 11.75 -17.39
CA LYS A 124 24.05 11.99 -18.76
C LYS A 124 22.72 11.31 -19.05
N THR A 125 22.52 10.07 -18.55
CA THR A 125 21.30 9.28 -18.77
C THR A 125 20.21 9.56 -17.76
N ASN A 126 20.59 9.97 -16.53
CA ASN A 126 19.67 10.34 -15.46
C ASN A 126 20.31 11.44 -14.58
N LYS A 127 19.82 12.68 -14.71
CA LYS A 127 20.35 13.82 -13.93
C LYS A 127 20.12 13.70 -12.44
N ALA A 128 19.07 12.99 -12.01
CA ALA A 128 18.73 12.84 -10.58
C ALA A 128 19.66 11.87 -9.84
N GLY A 129 20.25 10.89 -10.54
CA GLY A 129 20.95 9.78 -9.93
C GLY A 129 19.98 8.69 -9.43
N TYR A 130 20.50 7.76 -8.66
CA TYR A 130 19.73 6.69 -8.02
C TYR A 130 19.91 6.75 -6.51
N ASP A 131 18.80 6.84 -5.77
CA ASP A 131 18.80 6.82 -4.32
C ASP A 131 18.75 5.37 -3.85
N LEU A 132 19.86 4.91 -3.26
CA LEU A 132 20.06 3.53 -2.82
C LEU A 132 20.11 3.45 -1.30
N GLU A 133 19.18 2.73 -0.70
CA GLU A 133 19.22 2.40 0.73
C GLU A 133 20.18 1.21 0.95
N ILE A 134 21.25 1.44 1.71
CA ILE A 134 22.29 0.45 1.98
C ILE A 134 21.76 -0.65 2.93
N GLY A 135 21.71 -1.88 2.44
CA GLY A 135 21.15 -3.04 3.13
C GLY A 135 19.74 -3.39 2.68
N SER A 136 19.18 -2.67 1.68
CA SER A 136 17.87 -2.94 1.09
C SER A 136 17.82 -4.23 0.25
N LYS A 137 18.99 -4.73 -0.17
CA LYS A 137 19.12 -5.86 -1.11
C LYS A 137 18.45 -5.63 -2.47
N SER A 138 18.36 -4.36 -2.88
CA SER A 138 17.79 -3.98 -4.18
C SER A 138 18.80 -4.17 -5.32
N PHE A 139 20.06 -4.26 -5.01
CA PHE A 139 21.16 -4.59 -5.94
C PHE A 139 21.64 -6.02 -5.75
N ILE A 140 22.48 -6.50 -6.67
CA ILE A 140 23.10 -7.84 -6.57
C ILE A 140 24.00 -7.91 -5.33
N ASP A 141 24.14 -9.12 -4.78
CA ASP A 141 24.89 -9.37 -3.55
C ASP A 141 26.31 -8.80 -3.63
N GLY A 142 26.73 -8.15 -2.55
CA GLY A 142 28.04 -7.52 -2.41
C GLY A 142 28.12 -6.09 -2.99
N PHE A 143 27.13 -5.62 -3.74
CA PHE A 143 27.17 -4.25 -4.27
C PHE A 143 26.98 -3.21 -3.16
N GLU A 144 25.93 -3.35 -2.37
CA GLU A 144 25.61 -2.43 -1.26
C GLU A 144 26.66 -2.53 -0.16
N ASP A 145 27.10 -3.75 0.20
CA ASP A 145 28.15 -3.99 1.18
C ASP A 145 29.49 -3.39 0.75
N GLY A 146 29.81 -3.43 -0.55
CA GLY A 146 31.00 -2.83 -1.13
C GLY A 146 31.05 -1.30 -1.03
N LEU A 147 29.92 -0.66 -0.73
CA LEU A 147 29.82 0.79 -0.51
C LEU A 147 30.01 1.18 0.96
N ILE A 148 29.77 0.26 1.91
CA ILE A 148 29.94 0.54 3.34
C ILE A 148 31.38 0.99 3.63
N GLY A 149 31.52 2.06 4.41
CA GLY A 149 32.81 2.67 4.76
C GLY A 149 33.42 3.57 3.69
N LYS A 150 32.87 3.59 2.44
CA LYS A 150 33.37 4.50 1.40
C LYS A 150 33.01 5.96 1.73
N LYS A 151 33.88 6.88 1.30
CA LYS A 151 33.69 8.30 1.51
C LYS A 151 32.54 8.84 0.65
N ILE A 152 31.62 9.59 1.26
CA ILE A 152 30.56 10.30 0.55
C ILE A 152 31.18 11.45 -0.25
N GLY A 153 30.67 11.72 -1.44
CA GLY A 153 31.24 12.71 -2.37
C GLY A 153 32.42 12.17 -3.18
N SER A 154 32.73 10.87 -3.14
CA SER A 154 33.88 10.29 -3.85
C SER A 154 33.47 9.23 -4.88
N LYS A 155 34.44 8.80 -5.67
CA LYS A 155 34.33 7.65 -6.56
C LYS A 155 35.01 6.43 -5.95
N CYS A 156 34.41 5.27 -6.12
CA CYS A 156 34.98 4.00 -5.66
C CYS A 156 34.71 2.88 -6.67
N LYS A 157 35.40 1.75 -6.49
CA LYS A 157 35.17 0.52 -7.26
C LYS A 157 34.55 -0.53 -6.36
N VAL A 158 33.49 -1.19 -6.84
CA VAL A 158 32.81 -2.31 -6.18
C VAL A 158 32.93 -3.52 -7.08
N LYS A 159 33.47 -4.63 -6.57
CA LYS A 159 33.59 -5.89 -7.28
C LYS A 159 32.53 -6.84 -6.83
N VAL A 160 31.76 -7.41 -7.75
CA VAL A 160 30.65 -8.32 -7.48
C VAL A 160 30.66 -9.51 -8.45
N THR A 161 29.94 -10.57 -8.12
CA THR A 161 29.71 -11.69 -9.02
C THR A 161 28.20 -11.85 -9.20
N PHE A 162 27.74 -11.87 -10.43
CA PHE A 162 26.32 -12.12 -10.72
C PHE A 162 25.90 -13.52 -10.25
N PRO A 163 24.67 -13.71 -9.79
CA PRO A 163 24.16 -15.04 -9.43
C PRO A 163 24.28 -16.01 -10.62
N LYS A 164 24.53 -17.30 -10.35
CA LYS A 164 24.60 -18.36 -11.39
C LYS A 164 23.28 -18.48 -12.17
N SER A 165 22.14 -18.15 -11.53
CA SER A 165 20.83 -18.02 -12.17
C SER A 165 20.37 -16.57 -12.08
N TYR A 166 20.55 -15.80 -13.13
CA TYR A 166 20.17 -14.39 -13.20
C TYR A 166 19.09 -14.20 -14.27
N SER A 167 17.83 -14.28 -13.86
CA SER A 167 16.67 -14.31 -14.78
C SER A 167 16.47 -13.03 -15.59
N GLN A 168 17.01 -11.89 -15.09
CA GLN A 168 16.91 -10.61 -15.79
C GLN A 168 17.83 -10.55 -17.03
N ASN A 169 18.99 -11.24 -16.96
CA ASN A 169 19.89 -11.33 -18.10
C ASN A 169 20.81 -12.57 -17.94
N GLN A 170 20.44 -13.69 -18.59
CA GLN A 170 21.18 -14.93 -18.56
C GLN A 170 22.62 -14.82 -19.13
N LYS A 171 22.87 -13.86 -20.03
CA LYS A 171 24.17 -13.69 -20.68
C LYS A 171 25.27 -13.24 -19.71
N ILE A 172 24.90 -12.64 -18.57
CA ILE A 172 25.82 -12.17 -17.54
C ILE A 172 25.77 -13.00 -16.25
N ALA A 173 24.94 -14.05 -16.20
CA ALA A 173 24.86 -14.96 -15.06
C ALA A 173 26.24 -15.56 -14.72
N GLY A 174 26.60 -15.58 -13.45
CA GLY A 174 27.87 -16.10 -12.92
C GLY A 174 29.11 -15.24 -13.24
N LYS A 175 28.98 -14.15 -14.01
CA LYS A 175 30.14 -13.33 -14.41
C LYS A 175 30.56 -12.37 -13.30
N LYS A 176 31.86 -12.14 -13.19
CA LYS A 176 32.44 -11.11 -12.34
C LYS A 176 32.32 -9.74 -13.01
N ALA A 177 31.87 -8.75 -12.27
CA ALA A 177 31.76 -7.37 -12.71
C ALA A 177 32.46 -6.41 -11.77
N VAL A 178 32.95 -5.30 -12.33
CA VAL A 178 33.50 -4.17 -11.57
C VAL A 178 32.66 -2.95 -11.84
N PHE A 179 32.06 -2.40 -10.82
CA PHE A 179 31.29 -1.16 -10.86
C PHE A 179 32.15 0.02 -10.41
N SER A 180 32.28 1.03 -11.26
CA SER A 180 32.77 2.36 -10.84
C SER A 180 31.58 3.14 -10.34
N VAL A 181 31.52 3.41 -9.04
CA VAL A 181 30.39 4.09 -8.37
C VAL A 181 30.85 5.48 -7.93
N THR A 182 30.03 6.49 -8.26
CA THR A 182 30.14 7.84 -7.71
C THR A 182 29.08 7.99 -6.64
N ILE A 183 29.47 8.28 -5.40
CA ILE A 183 28.57 8.53 -4.29
C ILE A 183 28.39 10.05 -4.19
N ASN A 184 27.24 10.57 -4.60
CA ASN A 184 27.02 12.01 -4.70
C ASN A 184 26.81 12.67 -3.33
N PHE A 185 25.88 12.12 -2.56
CA PHE A 185 25.51 12.58 -1.21
C PHE A 185 24.77 11.44 -0.50
N LYS A 186 24.56 11.62 0.80
CA LYS A 186 23.57 10.85 1.54
C LYS A 186 22.40 11.73 1.97
N GLU A 187 21.22 11.13 2.09
CA GLU A 187 20.05 11.77 2.64
C GLU A 187 20.08 11.71 4.17
N VAL A 188 19.84 12.84 4.79
CA VAL A 188 19.69 12.93 6.25
C VAL A 188 18.32 13.51 6.55
N TYR A 189 17.46 12.65 7.04
CA TYR A 189 16.08 12.99 7.37
C TYR A 189 16.01 13.69 8.73
N PRO A 190 15.08 14.66 8.90
CA PRO A 190 14.87 15.32 10.18
C PRO A 190 14.31 14.35 11.23
N LYS A 191 14.51 14.69 12.49
CA LYS A 191 13.83 14.00 13.59
C LYS A 191 12.35 14.36 13.59
N LEU A 192 11.51 13.45 14.08
CA LEU A 192 10.11 13.73 14.34
C LEU A 192 10.01 14.77 15.48
N THR A 193 9.57 15.96 15.15
CA THR A 193 9.35 17.08 16.08
C THR A 193 7.97 17.68 15.80
N ASP A 194 7.41 18.43 16.74
CA ASP A 194 6.11 19.09 16.54
C ASP A 194 6.11 20.01 15.31
N LYS A 195 7.22 20.73 15.09
CA LYS A 195 7.41 21.57 13.90
C LYS A 195 7.37 20.76 12.61
N PHE A 196 8.02 19.58 12.62
CA PHE A 196 8.03 18.68 11.47
C PHE A 196 6.63 18.13 11.18
N VAL A 197 5.91 17.70 12.23
CA VAL A 197 4.54 17.18 12.11
C VAL A 197 3.62 18.26 11.53
N LYS A 198 3.61 19.45 12.10
CA LYS A 198 2.80 20.60 11.63
C LYS A 198 3.07 20.97 10.18
N LYS A 199 4.33 20.84 9.73
CA LYS A 199 4.73 21.16 8.36
C LYS A 199 4.38 20.06 7.37
N ASN A 200 4.70 18.80 7.70
CA ASN A 200 4.79 17.72 6.71
C ASN A 200 3.74 16.61 6.90
N LEU A 201 3.17 16.45 8.09
CA LEU A 201 2.32 15.33 8.49
C LEU A 201 0.99 15.79 9.10
N LYS A 202 0.55 16.99 8.76
CA LYS A 202 -0.75 17.52 9.18
C LYS A 202 -1.89 16.67 8.64
N ASP A 203 -3.07 16.82 9.21
CA ASP A 203 -4.32 16.17 8.78
C ASP A 203 -4.39 14.64 9.02
N PHE A 204 -3.59 14.13 9.97
CA PHE A 204 -3.79 12.79 10.51
C PHE A 204 -4.90 12.80 11.60
N GLY A 205 -5.45 11.66 11.93
CA GLY A 205 -6.57 11.44 12.86
C GLY A 205 -6.98 12.59 13.79
N LYS A 206 -8.21 13.09 13.63
CA LYS A 206 -8.73 14.30 14.32
C LYS A 206 -8.75 14.23 15.85
N ASN A 207 -8.61 13.04 16.44
CA ASN A 207 -8.62 12.81 17.87
C ASN A 207 -7.20 12.87 18.48
N TYR A 208 -6.20 13.17 17.68
CA TYR A 208 -4.81 13.26 18.12
C TYR A 208 -4.29 14.69 18.01
N GLU A 209 -3.48 15.09 18.98
CA GLU A 209 -2.81 16.40 18.93
C GLU A 209 -1.85 16.47 17.75
N ASN A 210 -1.79 17.62 17.11
CA ASN A 210 -0.87 17.88 15.99
C ASN A 210 0.57 18.13 16.50
N THR A 211 1.11 17.12 17.19
CA THR A 211 2.44 17.08 17.83
C THR A 211 3.16 15.78 17.45
N ALA A 212 4.47 15.71 17.72
CA ALA A 212 5.24 14.48 17.53
C ALA A 212 4.70 13.31 18.38
N LYS A 213 4.26 13.60 19.61
CA LYS A 213 3.65 12.63 20.51
C LYS A 213 2.30 12.15 19.95
N GLY A 214 1.44 13.08 19.55
CA GLY A 214 0.13 12.75 18.99
C GLY A 214 0.24 11.95 17.71
N TYR A 215 1.16 12.31 16.81
CA TYR A 215 1.40 11.54 15.58
C TYR A 215 1.96 10.14 15.87
N THR A 216 2.88 10.02 16.83
CA THR A 216 3.40 8.71 17.26
C THR A 216 2.28 7.82 17.80
N GLN A 217 1.39 8.37 18.63
CA GLN A 217 0.25 7.64 19.16
C GLN A 217 -0.73 7.24 18.06
N TYR A 218 -1.03 8.13 17.12
CA TYR A 218 -1.85 7.81 15.93
C TYR A 218 -1.29 6.63 15.13
N VAL A 219 0.01 6.65 14.83
CA VAL A 219 0.66 5.55 14.09
C VAL A 219 0.60 4.25 14.90
N ARG A 220 0.88 4.33 16.21
CA ARG A 220 0.83 3.17 17.11
C ARG A 220 -0.56 2.56 17.18
N ASP A 221 -1.58 3.37 17.40
CA ASP A 221 -2.97 2.89 17.51
C ASP A 221 -3.47 2.31 16.18
N THR A 222 -3.05 2.88 15.06
CA THR A 222 -3.34 2.32 13.74
C THR A 222 -2.76 0.91 13.60
N LEU A 223 -1.48 0.73 13.94
CA LEU A 223 -0.81 -0.58 13.87
C LEU A 223 -1.39 -1.57 14.87
N LEU A 224 -1.70 -1.12 16.08
CA LEU A 224 -2.33 -1.94 17.11
C LEU A 224 -3.70 -2.43 16.65
N GLY A 225 -4.50 -1.55 16.04
CA GLY A 225 -5.80 -1.89 15.47
C GLY A 225 -5.72 -2.92 14.34
N GLU A 226 -4.75 -2.78 13.44
CA GLU A 226 -4.52 -3.77 12.37
C GLU A 226 -4.09 -5.12 12.95
N LYS A 227 -3.22 -5.12 13.95
CA LYS A 227 -2.76 -6.36 14.60
C LYS A 227 -3.89 -7.01 15.40
N ALA A 228 -4.66 -6.24 16.18
CA ALA A 228 -5.82 -6.72 16.94
C ALA A 228 -6.86 -7.33 15.99
N TRP A 229 -7.17 -6.64 14.90
CA TRP A 229 -8.05 -7.15 13.86
C TRP A 229 -7.57 -8.48 13.32
N LYS A 230 -6.28 -8.58 12.94
CA LYS A 230 -5.73 -9.82 12.38
C LYS A 230 -5.82 -10.98 13.37
N VAL A 231 -5.40 -10.78 14.62
CA VAL A 231 -5.45 -11.81 15.66
C VAL A 231 -6.87 -12.28 15.87
N PHE A 232 -7.82 -11.36 15.97
CA PHE A 232 -9.24 -11.68 16.13
C PHE A 232 -9.82 -12.36 14.88
N TYR A 233 -9.60 -11.80 13.70
CA TYR A 233 -10.14 -12.34 12.44
C TYR A 233 -9.72 -13.80 12.21
N ASP A 234 -8.47 -14.15 12.50
CA ASP A 234 -7.94 -15.50 12.36
C ASP A 234 -8.65 -16.52 13.26
N THR A 235 -9.38 -16.07 14.31
CA THR A 235 -10.20 -16.94 15.19
C THR A 235 -11.65 -17.04 14.77
N CYS A 236 -12.09 -16.23 13.79
CA CYS A 236 -13.47 -16.24 13.31
C CYS A 236 -13.68 -17.34 12.26
N LYS A 237 -14.92 -17.84 12.19
CA LYS A 237 -15.31 -18.84 11.18
C LYS A 237 -16.43 -18.28 10.31
N ILE A 238 -16.17 -18.18 9.00
CA ILE A 238 -17.21 -17.89 8.02
C ILE A 238 -17.99 -19.18 7.77
N LYS A 239 -19.31 -19.13 7.96
CA LYS A 239 -20.21 -20.29 7.71
C LYS A 239 -20.60 -20.38 6.25
N ASP A 240 -20.97 -19.22 5.66
CA ASP A 240 -21.38 -19.10 4.27
C ASP A 240 -21.25 -17.63 3.80
N TYR A 241 -21.48 -17.39 2.52
CA TYR A 241 -21.37 -16.10 1.87
C TYR A 241 -22.70 -15.68 1.24
N PRO A 242 -23.32 -14.56 1.67
CA PRO A 242 -24.54 -14.07 1.03
C PRO A 242 -24.31 -13.81 -0.46
N LYS A 243 -25.18 -14.37 -1.29
CA LYS A 243 -25.09 -14.25 -2.76
C LYS A 243 -25.04 -12.79 -3.20
N SER A 244 -25.90 -11.94 -2.65
CA SER A 244 -25.96 -10.50 -2.99
C SER A 244 -24.65 -9.77 -2.71
N LYS A 245 -24.02 -10.02 -1.55
CA LYS A 245 -22.68 -9.44 -1.22
C LYS A 245 -21.59 -9.96 -2.15
N MET A 246 -21.59 -11.26 -2.47
CA MET A 246 -20.64 -11.87 -3.38
C MET A 246 -20.75 -11.31 -4.79
N ASP A 247 -21.96 -11.16 -5.32
CA ASP A 247 -22.20 -10.63 -6.67
C ASP A 247 -21.82 -9.14 -6.75
N THR A 248 -22.17 -8.36 -5.73
CA THR A 248 -21.74 -6.96 -5.62
C THR A 248 -20.22 -6.84 -5.59
N MET A 249 -19.54 -7.61 -4.74
CA MET A 249 -18.07 -7.57 -4.62
C MET A 249 -17.38 -7.99 -5.93
N LYS A 250 -17.85 -9.07 -6.58
CA LYS A 250 -17.30 -9.48 -7.89
C LYS A 250 -17.47 -8.39 -8.94
N THR A 251 -18.61 -7.71 -8.94
CA THR A 251 -18.87 -6.58 -9.84
C THR A 251 -17.92 -5.42 -9.56
N GLN A 252 -17.74 -5.03 -8.30
CA GLN A 252 -16.81 -3.98 -7.90
C GLN A 252 -15.38 -4.29 -8.33
N LEU A 253 -14.88 -5.49 -8.03
CA LEU A 253 -13.54 -5.92 -8.41
C LEU A 253 -13.34 -5.91 -9.94
N LYS A 254 -14.29 -6.45 -10.69
CA LYS A 254 -14.24 -6.48 -12.15
C LYS A 254 -14.27 -5.07 -12.75
N THR A 255 -15.13 -4.20 -12.24
CA THR A 255 -15.22 -2.80 -12.68
C THR A 255 -13.91 -2.06 -12.43
N SER A 256 -13.34 -2.18 -11.23
CA SER A 256 -12.06 -1.53 -10.88
C SER A 256 -10.90 -2.01 -11.75
N ILE A 257 -10.81 -3.33 -11.99
CA ILE A 257 -9.79 -3.91 -12.87
C ILE A 257 -9.96 -3.38 -14.30
N THR A 258 -11.18 -3.38 -14.80
CA THR A 258 -11.48 -2.92 -16.17
C THR A 258 -11.18 -1.44 -16.34
N TYR A 259 -11.55 -0.61 -15.35
CA TYR A 259 -11.25 0.80 -15.34
C TYR A 259 -9.73 1.05 -15.34
N TYR A 260 -9.00 0.37 -14.46
CA TYR A 260 -7.53 0.49 -14.40
C TYR A 260 -6.87 0.10 -15.73
N LEU A 261 -7.29 -1.01 -16.32
CA LEU A 261 -6.77 -1.47 -17.61
C LEU A 261 -7.05 -0.45 -18.72
N LYS A 262 -8.28 0.05 -18.80
CA LYS A 262 -8.70 1.06 -19.78
C LYS A 262 -7.88 2.36 -19.65
N SER A 263 -7.63 2.80 -18.41
CA SER A 263 -6.81 4.00 -18.14
C SER A 263 -5.35 3.84 -18.58
N ASN A 264 -4.88 2.59 -18.76
CA ASN A 264 -3.54 2.26 -19.25
C ASN A 264 -3.54 1.80 -20.73
N GLY A 265 -4.64 1.99 -21.46
CA GLY A 265 -4.74 1.64 -22.87
C GLY A 265 -4.97 0.15 -23.17
N TYR A 266 -5.37 -0.64 -22.16
CA TYR A 266 -5.63 -2.07 -22.32
C TYR A 266 -7.12 -2.41 -22.21
N THR A 267 -7.56 -3.44 -22.95
CA THR A 267 -8.82 -4.12 -22.66
C THR A 267 -8.60 -5.31 -21.74
N LEU A 268 -9.63 -5.74 -21.01
CA LEU A 268 -9.54 -6.94 -20.17
C LEU A 268 -9.14 -8.17 -21.01
N GLU A 269 -9.71 -8.31 -22.21
CA GLU A 269 -9.40 -9.43 -23.12
C GLU A 269 -7.92 -9.45 -23.53
N ASN A 270 -7.38 -8.30 -23.98
CA ASN A 270 -5.97 -8.20 -24.38
C ASN A 270 -5.04 -8.44 -23.19
N TYR A 271 -5.41 -7.97 -22.00
CA TYR A 271 -4.67 -8.22 -20.77
C TYR A 271 -4.64 -9.72 -20.44
N LEU A 272 -5.80 -10.40 -20.43
CA LEU A 272 -5.88 -11.84 -20.16
C LEU A 272 -5.04 -12.65 -21.15
N LYS A 273 -5.12 -12.34 -22.46
CA LYS A 273 -4.27 -12.95 -23.50
C LYS A 273 -2.78 -12.74 -23.21
N SER A 274 -2.37 -11.52 -22.87
CA SER A 274 -0.96 -11.19 -22.56
C SER A 274 -0.42 -11.94 -21.34
N GLN A 275 -1.28 -12.27 -20.37
CA GLN A 275 -0.93 -13.02 -19.18
C GLN A 275 -1.09 -14.54 -19.38
N ASN A 276 -1.55 -15.00 -20.55
CA ASN A 276 -1.93 -16.39 -20.82
C ASN A 276 -2.90 -16.93 -19.75
N LEU A 277 -3.92 -16.13 -19.42
CA LEU A 277 -4.91 -16.41 -18.40
C LEU A 277 -6.28 -16.61 -19.06
N SER A 278 -6.95 -17.74 -18.77
CA SER A 278 -8.31 -17.96 -19.26
C SER A 278 -9.32 -17.10 -18.49
N THR A 279 -10.45 -16.80 -19.15
CA THR A 279 -11.60 -16.14 -18.48
C THR A 279 -12.09 -16.93 -17.28
N LYS A 280 -12.04 -18.28 -17.35
CA LYS A 280 -12.40 -19.17 -16.24
C LYS A 280 -11.48 -18.97 -15.04
N ASP A 281 -10.17 -18.94 -15.25
CA ASP A 281 -9.19 -18.73 -14.17
C ASP A 281 -9.29 -17.33 -13.59
N PHE A 282 -9.51 -16.32 -14.43
CA PHE A 282 -9.76 -14.95 -13.98
C PHE A 282 -11.01 -14.88 -13.08
N ASN A 283 -12.13 -15.48 -13.49
CA ASN A 283 -13.36 -15.51 -12.67
C ASN A 283 -13.14 -16.26 -11.35
N LYS A 284 -12.35 -17.36 -11.34
CA LYS A 284 -11.98 -18.06 -10.12
C LYS A 284 -11.15 -17.19 -9.17
N GLN A 285 -10.25 -16.37 -9.71
CA GLN A 285 -9.47 -15.42 -8.91
C GLN A 285 -10.35 -14.30 -8.36
N LEU A 286 -11.28 -13.76 -9.17
CA LEU A 286 -12.28 -12.81 -8.70
C LEU A 286 -13.11 -13.37 -7.55
N GLU A 287 -13.57 -14.60 -7.67
CA GLU A 287 -14.33 -15.27 -6.61
C GLU A 287 -13.52 -15.43 -5.33
N THR A 288 -12.27 -15.85 -5.44
CA THR A 288 -11.38 -16.00 -4.28
C THR A 288 -11.15 -14.66 -3.57
N THR A 289 -10.92 -13.60 -4.34
CA THR A 289 -10.74 -12.25 -3.79
C THR A 289 -12.04 -11.73 -3.16
N ALA A 290 -13.17 -11.91 -3.85
CA ALA A 290 -14.49 -11.54 -3.34
C ALA A 290 -14.81 -12.25 -2.02
N LYS A 291 -14.53 -13.56 -1.89
CA LYS A 291 -14.70 -14.29 -0.63
C LYS A 291 -13.84 -13.71 0.49
N SER A 292 -12.58 -13.36 0.21
CA SER A 292 -11.71 -12.71 1.20
C SER A 292 -12.30 -11.38 1.70
N ASP A 293 -12.76 -10.54 0.79
CA ASP A 293 -13.23 -9.20 1.13
C ASP A 293 -14.63 -9.21 1.75
N VAL A 294 -15.55 -10.03 1.22
CA VAL A 294 -16.86 -10.27 1.84
C VAL A 294 -16.72 -10.92 3.21
N GLY A 295 -15.78 -11.86 3.37
CA GLY A 295 -15.49 -12.46 4.68
C GLY A 295 -15.11 -11.41 5.73
N LYS A 296 -14.24 -10.46 5.39
CA LYS A 296 -13.92 -9.33 6.27
C LYS A 296 -15.15 -8.49 6.59
N GLN A 297 -15.96 -8.14 5.56
CA GLN A 297 -17.20 -7.38 5.74
C GLN A 297 -18.18 -8.09 6.67
N LEU A 298 -18.32 -9.40 6.54
CA LEU A 298 -19.18 -10.19 7.41
C LEU A 298 -18.69 -10.20 8.86
N VAL A 299 -17.38 -10.33 9.09
CA VAL A 299 -16.82 -10.36 10.45
C VAL A 299 -16.97 -9.01 11.13
N TYR A 300 -16.56 -7.89 10.49
CA TYR A 300 -16.73 -6.60 11.15
C TYR A 300 -18.20 -6.19 11.25
N GLY A 301 -19.03 -6.56 10.29
CA GLY A 301 -20.48 -6.38 10.36
C GLY A 301 -21.09 -7.13 11.55
N ALA A 302 -20.71 -8.39 11.77
CA ALA A 302 -21.18 -9.21 12.88
C ALA A 302 -20.73 -8.64 14.25
N VAL A 303 -19.49 -8.13 14.37
CA VAL A 303 -19.06 -7.42 15.58
C VAL A 303 -19.89 -6.15 15.77
N ALA A 304 -20.10 -5.38 14.71
CA ALA A 304 -20.87 -4.15 14.80
C ALA A 304 -22.34 -4.40 15.21
N GLU A 305 -22.97 -5.46 14.69
CA GLU A 305 -24.30 -5.89 15.08
C GLU A 305 -24.36 -6.29 16.57
N LYS A 306 -23.41 -7.14 17.00
CA LYS A 306 -23.33 -7.65 18.37
C LYS A 306 -23.09 -6.54 19.40
N GLU A 307 -22.20 -5.60 19.09
CA GLU A 307 -21.75 -4.53 19.98
C GLU A 307 -22.49 -3.19 19.72
N ASN A 308 -23.53 -3.19 18.87
CA ASN A 308 -24.31 -2.02 18.49
C ASN A 308 -23.43 -0.84 18.00
N ILE A 309 -22.37 -1.15 17.26
CA ILE A 309 -21.45 -0.14 16.70
C ILE A 309 -22.10 0.44 15.44
N LYS A 310 -22.30 1.75 15.41
CA LYS A 310 -22.94 2.46 14.30
C LYS A 310 -22.01 3.51 13.68
N VAL A 311 -22.29 3.85 12.43
CA VAL A 311 -21.68 5.00 11.76
C VAL A 311 -22.56 6.20 12.02
N THR A 312 -21.99 7.25 12.63
CA THR A 312 -22.72 8.51 12.90
C THR A 312 -22.67 9.44 11.68
N ASP A 313 -23.67 10.32 11.57
CA ASP A 313 -23.70 11.34 10.49
C ASP A 313 -22.48 12.28 10.56
N LYS A 314 -22.00 12.58 11.77
CA LYS A 314 -20.78 13.37 11.95
C LYS A 314 -19.56 12.66 11.37
N GLN A 315 -19.37 11.36 11.67
CA GLN A 315 -18.26 10.58 11.10
C GLN A 315 -18.37 10.53 9.58
N TYR A 316 -19.58 10.30 9.03
CA TYR A 316 -19.79 10.28 7.59
C TYR A 316 -19.40 11.62 6.94
N LYS A 317 -19.94 12.74 7.42
CA LYS A 317 -19.63 14.08 6.90
C LYS A 317 -18.15 14.41 6.96
N ASP A 318 -17.47 13.99 8.02
CA ASP A 318 -16.03 14.23 8.19
C ASP A 318 -15.20 13.37 7.24
N GLU A 319 -15.58 12.08 7.06
CA GLU A 319 -14.88 11.19 6.16
C GLU A 319 -15.08 11.59 4.69
N VAL A 320 -16.27 12.05 4.31
CA VAL A 320 -16.53 12.59 2.97
C VAL A 320 -15.53 13.68 2.61
N LYS A 321 -15.20 14.61 3.51
CA LYS A 321 -14.20 15.67 3.24
C LYS A 321 -12.84 15.09 2.89
N THR A 322 -12.44 14.02 3.59
CA THR A 322 -11.19 13.29 3.32
C THR A 322 -11.22 12.65 1.93
N TYR A 323 -12.33 12.00 1.59
CA TYR A 323 -12.50 11.39 0.27
C TYR A 323 -12.54 12.42 -0.85
N LEU A 324 -13.24 13.55 -0.68
CA LEU A 324 -13.26 14.65 -1.65
C LEU A 324 -11.84 15.15 -1.94
N THR A 325 -11.03 15.33 -0.90
CA THR A 325 -9.64 15.75 -1.04
C THR A 325 -8.79 14.69 -1.76
N ASN A 326 -8.91 13.43 -1.37
CA ASN A 326 -8.11 12.33 -1.90
C ASN A 326 -8.41 12.05 -3.38
N TYR A 327 -9.67 12.18 -3.79
CA TYR A 327 -10.11 11.95 -5.16
C TYR A 327 -10.19 13.23 -6.00
N ASN A 328 -9.82 14.38 -5.41
CA ASN A 328 -9.86 15.70 -6.07
C ASN A 328 -11.28 16.04 -6.61
N CYS A 329 -12.30 15.70 -5.85
CA CYS A 329 -13.70 15.97 -6.19
C CYS A 329 -14.18 17.24 -5.46
N LYS A 330 -15.03 18.03 -6.13
CA LYS A 330 -15.56 19.29 -5.57
C LYS A 330 -16.71 19.09 -4.60
N ASN A 331 -17.48 18.00 -4.76
CA ASN A 331 -18.66 17.68 -3.98
C ASN A 331 -19.00 16.19 -4.03
N GLU A 332 -19.95 15.76 -3.19
CA GLU A 332 -20.38 14.35 -3.13
C GLU A 332 -20.97 13.83 -4.45
N LYS A 333 -21.60 14.67 -5.26
CA LYS A 333 -22.16 14.27 -6.57
C LYS A 333 -21.03 13.84 -7.51
N GLU A 334 -19.97 14.62 -7.57
CA GLU A 334 -18.78 14.30 -8.37
C GLU A 334 -18.06 13.05 -7.83
N LEU A 335 -17.96 12.94 -6.49
CA LEU A 335 -17.38 11.77 -5.83
C LEU A 335 -18.20 10.51 -6.15
N ASN A 336 -19.52 10.57 -6.09
CA ASN A 336 -20.40 9.45 -6.45
C ASN A 336 -20.25 9.05 -7.92
N SER A 337 -20.16 10.00 -8.85
CA SER A 337 -19.88 9.70 -10.26
C SER A 337 -18.54 8.98 -10.42
N THR A 338 -17.50 9.50 -9.78
CA THR A 338 -16.14 8.91 -9.79
C THR A 338 -16.16 7.47 -9.25
N PHE A 339 -16.90 7.22 -8.16
CA PHE A 339 -16.98 5.89 -7.56
C PHE A 339 -17.82 4.91 -8.39
N LYS A 340 -18.88 5.38 -9.03
CA LYS A 340 -19.63 4.55 -9.99
C LYS A 340 -18.78 4.13 -11.17
N ASP A 341 -18.01 5.04 -11.72
CA ASP A 341 -17.11 4.74 -12.85
C ASP A 341 -16.00 3.78 -12.44
N TYR A 342 -15.42 3.96 -11.24
CA TYR A 342 -14.28 3.20 -10.76
C TYR A 342 -14.66 1.87 -10.12
N TYR A 343 -15.72 1.85 -9.29
CA TYR A 343 -16.11 0.69 -8.49
C TYR A 343 -17.48 0.11 -8.88
N GLY A 344 -18.27 0.79 -9.69
CA GLY A 344 -19.63 0.39 -10.02
C GLY A 344 -20.65 0.59 -8.89
N VAL A 345 -20.31 1.32 -7.82
CA VAL A 345 -21.15 1.56 -6.64
C VAL A 345 -21.08 2.99 -6.16
N ASP A 346 -22.04 3.40 -5.32
CA ASP A 346 -22.04 4.73 -4.71
C ASP A 346 -20.91 4.88 -3.68
N ALA A 347 -20.27 6.06 -3.66
CA ALA A 347 -19.26 6.41 -2.68
C ALA A 347 -19.75 6.26 -1.23
N LYS A 348 -21.03 6.56 -0.99
CA LYS A 348 -21.66 6.50 0.34
C LYS A 348 -21.54 5.11 0.98
N SER A 349 -21.74 4.04 0.21
CA SER A 349 -21.64 2.67 0.74
C SER A 349 -20.20 2.34 1.14
N ILE A 350 -19.22 2.66 0.29
CA ILE A 350 -17.80 2.42 0.56
C ILE A 350 -17.33 3.23 1.77
N ILE A 351 -17.70 4.52 1.84
CA ILE A 351 -17.32 5.40 2.96
C ILE A 351 -17.91 4.90 4.28
N LYS A 352 -19.18 4.46 4.29
CA LYS A 352 -19.80 3.90 5.50
C LYS A 352 -19.15 2.60 5.94
N ASP A 353 -18.82 1.71 5.00
CA ASP A 353 -18.11 0.47 5.27
C ASP A 353 -16.73 0.73 5.87
N ASP A 354 -15.98 1.68 5.32
CA ASP A 354 -14.67 2.08 5.83
C ASP A 354 -14.74 2.63 7.27
N ILE A 355 -15.71 3.51 7.54
CA ILE A 355 -15.95 4.04 8.89
C ILE A 355 -16.33 2.91 9.86
N LEU A 356 -17.23 2.00 9.45
CA LEU A 356 -17.65 0.88 10.28
C LEU A 356 -16.46 -0.02 10.64
N TYR A 357 -15.63 -0.36 9.66
CA TYR A 357 -14.40 -1.12 9.89
C TYR A 357 -13.44 -0.42 10.85
N LYS A 358 -13.24 0.90 10.71
CA LYS A 358 -12.44 1.72 11.63
C LYS A 358 -13.02 1.69 13.04
N ASN A 359 -14.35 1.84 13.17
CA ASN A 359 -15.03 1.82 14.47
C ASN A 359 -14.86 0.45 15.17
N VAL A 360 -14.98 -0.65 14.43
CA VAL A 360 -14.76 -2.01 14.96
C VAL A 360 -13.31 -2.19 15.40
N LYS A 361 -12.32 -1.76 14.61
CA LYS A 361 -10.91 -1.81 15.04
C LYS A 361 -10.67 -1.00 16.33
N ASN A 362 -11.23 0.19 16.42
CA ASN A 362 -11.13 1.03 17.61
C ASN A 362 -11.81 0.38 18.84
N TYR A 363 -12.87 -0.40 18.62
CA TYR A 363 -13.50 -1.20 19.68
C TYR A 363 -12.57 -2.34 20.11
N LEU A 364 -11.99 -3.09 19.18
CA LEU A 364 -11.09 -4.21 19.47
C LEU A 364 -9.83 -3.78 20.23
N ILE A 365 -9.29 -2.60 19.93
CA ILE A 365 -8.11 -2.05 20.63
C ILE A 365 -8.34 -1.95 22.13
N LYS A 366 -9.58 -1.63 22.57
CA LYS A 366 -9.91 -1.52 24.00
C LYS A 366 -9.77 -2.85 24.75
N ASN A 367 -9.83 -3.96 24.03
CA ASN A 367 -9.72 -5.32 24.56
C ASN A 367 -8.31 -5.89 24.43
N VAL A 368 -7.35 -5.09 23.95
CA VAL A 368 -5.96 -5.54 23.81
C VAL A 368 -5.27 -5.55 25.18
N LYS A 369 -4.65 -6.69 25.50
CA LYS A 369 -3.68 -6.83 26.58
C LYS A 369 -2.29 -6.95 25.97
N GLU A 370 -1.48 -5.93 26.21
CA GLU A 370 -0.08 -5.93 25.79
C GLU A 370 0.76 -6.70 26.82
N ALA A 371 1.53 -7.69 26.36
CA ALA A 371 2.41 -8.52 27.18
C ALA A 371 3.88 -8.35 26.78
#